data_0d0fcdaba7efc9e52da4501da7ac75be
#
_entry.id   0d0fcdaba7efc9e52da4501da7ac75be
#
_cell.length_a   1.000
_cell.length_b   1.000
_cell.length_c   1.000
_cell.angle_alpha   90.00
_cell.angle_beta   90.00
_cell.angle_gamma   90.00
#
_symmetry.space_group_name_H-M   'P 1'
#
loop_
_entity.id
_entity.type
_entity.pdbx_description
1 polymer ?
#
loop_
_entity_poly.entity_id
_entity_poly.type
_entity_poly.pdbx_seq_one_letter_code
_entity_poly.pdbx_strand_id
1 'polypeptide(L)'
;MLIAGNWLLYTVAATTGHTLEASLGYFINPIVAILLGVLVLHEKLRPLQWAAIAVGVVAVLVMSVFYGSVPWLSLGLAFSFGFYGLVKSRLGSRYPALVTLAAETTMITPLALVAVAVLGVQGQITLVSEGAGHFLLLLSAGVITAVPLLLFGAAASRLPLSTVGMIQYVAPIGQFILATALFHEAMPPERWAGFVLVWIAVVLLVLDAVRAPRAPRLPRR
;
A
#
# COMPACT_ATOMS: atom_id res chain seq x y z
N MET A 1 -11.03 -10.32 -2.36
CA MET A 1 -11.94 -9.34 -1.71
C MET A 1 -11.21 -8.21 -0.98
N LEU A 2 -10.12 -8.45 -0.20
CA LEU A 2 -9.41 -7.40 0.54
C LEU A 2 -8.92 -6.23 -0.32
N ILE A 3 -8.30 -6.52 -1.47
CA ILE A 3 -7.78 -5.48 -2.36
C ILE A 3 -8.91 -4.66 -3.01
N ALA A 4 -10.04 -5.27 -3.35
CA ALA A 4 -11.20 -4.55 -3.87
C ALA A 4 -11.81 -3.61 -2.82
N GLY A 5 -11.92 -4.09 -1.55
CA GLY A 5 -12.36 -3.25 -0.44
C GLY A 5 -11.40 -2.08 -0.19
N ASN A 6 -10.08 -2.32 -0.27
CA ASN A 6 -9.08 -1.27 -0.17
C ASN A 6 -9.25 -0.20 -1.26
N TRP A 7 -9.47 -0.62 -2.49
CA TRP A 7 -9.69 0.28 -3.62
C TRP A 7 -10.98 1.07 -3.50
N LEU A 8 -12.05 0.44 -3.02
CA LEU A 8 -13.30 1.14 -2.76
C LEU A 8 -13.11 2.22 -1.69
N LEU A 9 -12.43 1.90 -0.58
CA LEU A 9 -12.10 2.88 0.46
C LEU A 9 -11.26 4.04 -0.10
N TYR A 10 -10.26 3.73 -0.94
CA TYR A 10 -9.45 4.77 -1.57
C TYR A 10 -10.27 5.66 -2.51
N THR A 11 -11.14 5.06 -3.33
CA THR A 11 -12.02 5.79 -4.24
C THR A 11 -12.97 6.70 -3.47
N VAL A 12 -13.60 6.18 -2.39
CA VAL A 12 -14.45 6.99 -1.52
C VAL A 12 -13.65 8.15 -0.93
N ALA A 13 -12.47 7.92 -0.38
CA ALA A 13 -11.62 8.98 0.17
C ALA A 13 -11.26 10.04 -0.89
N ALA A 14 -10.91 9.63 -2.10
CA ALA A 14 -10.52 10.52 -3.18
C ALA A 14 -11.70 11.36 -3.70
N THR A 15 -12.91 10.77 -3.78
CA THR A 15 -14.10 11.45 -4.33
C THR A 15 -14.84 12.30 -3.30
N THR A 16 -14.65 12.04 -2.00
CA THR A 16 -15.29 12.80 -0.91
C THR A 16 -14.39 13.87 -0.29
N GLY A 17 -13.23 14.15 -0.89
CA GLY A 17 -12.31 15.19 -0.40
C GLY A 17 -11.44 14.78 0.80
N HIS A 18 -11.40 13.47 1.15
CA HIS A 18 -10.59 12.92 2.25
C HIS A 18 -9.23 12.37 1.77
N THR A 19 -8.63 13.00 0.75
CA THR A 19 -7.32 12.59 0.18
C THR A 19 -6.20 12.62 1.21
N LEU A 20 -6.27 13.53 2.18
CA LEU A 20 -5.31 13.60 3.27
C LEU A 20 -5.37 12.36 4.17
N GLU A 21 -6.59 11.89 4.51
CA GLU A 21 -6.75 10.66 5.28
C GLU A 21 -6.25 9.44 4.49
N ALA A 22 -6.49 9.37 3.17
CA ALA A 22 -5.93 8.33 2.33
C ALA A 22 -4.40 8.35 2.35
N SER A 23 -3.79 9.53 2.26
CA SER A 23 -2.34 9.71 2.37
C SER A 23 -1.80 9.19 3.70
N LEU A 24 -2.44 9.51 4.82
CA LEU A 24 -2.07 8.99 6.13
C LEU A 24 -2.13 7.45 6.17
N GLY A 25 -3.10 6.84 5.48
CA GLY A 25 -3.18 5.39 5.33
C GLY A 25 -1.91 4.76 4.76
N TYR A 26 -1.25 5.42 3.79
CA TYR A 26 0.02 4.95 3.23
C TYR A 26 1.18 5.00 4.23
N PHE A 27 1.14 5.90 5.21
CA PHE A 27 2.14 5.92 6.29
C PHE A 27 1.88 4.84 7.33
N ILE A 28 0.62 4.54 7.62
CA ILE A 28 0.22 3.50 8.59
C ILE A 28 0.43 2.09 8.02
N ASN A 29 0.23 1.91 6.72
CA ASN A 29 0.26 0.62 6.05
C ASN A 29 1.55 -0.20 6.29
N PRO A 30 2.78 0.34 6.14
CA PRO A 30 3.99 -0.38 6.47
C PRO A 30 4.02 -0.88 7.93
N ILE A 31 3.54 -0.06 8.87
CA ILE A 31 3.49 -0.42 10.29
C ILE A 31 2.57 -1.63 10.50
N VAL A 32 1.38 -1.59 9.91
CA VAL A 32 0.41 -2.71 9.98
C VAL A 32 1.00 -3.98 9.37
N ALA A 33 1.64 -3.88 8.20
CA ALA A 33 2.27 -5.03 7.55
C ALA A 33 3.37 -5.66 8.43
N ILE A 34 4.23 -4.83 9.04
CA ILE A 34 5.29 -5.28 9.93
C ILE A 34 4.70 -5.91 11.21
N LEU A 35 3.71 -5.26 11.82
CA LEU A 35 3.04 -5.80 13.01
C LEU A 35 2.38 -7.15 12.72
N LEU A 36 1.71 -7.31 11.57
CA LEU A 36 1.16 -8.60 11.16
C LEU A 36 2.24 -9.66 10.91
N GLY A 37 3.38 -9.28 10.36
CA GLY A 37 4.55 -10.15 10.23
C GLY A 37 5.03 -10.67 11.60
N VAL A 38 5.15 -9.78 12.57
CA VAL A 38 5.60 -10.13 13.93
C VAL A 38 4.54 -10.93 14.69
N LEU A 39 3.30 -10.44 14.73
CA LEU A 39 2.26 -11.00 15.61
C LEU A 39 1.65 -12.29 15.05
N VAL A 40 1.50 -12.40 13.71
CA VAL A 40 0.80 -13.51 13.07
C VAL A 40 1.75 -14.52 12.43
N LEU A 41 2.86 -14.06 11.86
CA LEU A 41 3.88 -14.92 11.25
C LEU A 41 5.05 -15.22 12.18
N HIS A 42 5.08 -14.61 13.38
CA HIS A 42 6.14 -14.75 14.39
C HIS A 42 7.52 -14.39 13.84
N GLU A 43 7.59 -13.40 12.96
CA GLU A 43 8.84 -12.89 12.42
C GLU A 43 9.66 -12.19 13.51
N LYS A 44 10.96 -12.45 13.54
CA LYS A 44 11.88 -11.84 14.50
C LYS A 44 12.48 -10.58 13.90
N LEU A 45 12.27 -9.45 14.59
CA LEU A 45 12.85 -8.17 14.21
C LEU A 45 14.15 -7.91 14.96
N ARG A 46 15.07 -7.22 14.30
CA ARG A 46 16.30 -6.70 14.91
C ARG A 46 16.01 -5.42 15.70
N PRO A 47 16.85 -5.05 16.68
CA PRO A 47 16.62 -3.85 17.49
C PRO A 47 16.44 -2.57 16.66
N LEU A 48 17.22 -2.42 15.58
CA LEU A 48 17.14 -1.25 14.71
C LEU A 48 15.82 -1.17 13.92
N GLN A 49 15.25 -2.33 13.58
CA GLN A 49 13.94 -2.42 12.97
C GLN A 49 12.83 -2.02 13.95
N TRP A 50 12.94 -2.43 15.22
CA TRP A 50 12.03 -1.97 16.27
C TRP A 50 12.10 -0.46 16.49
N ALA A 51 13.31 0.13 16.48
CA ALA A 51 13.48 1.57 16.55
C ALA A 51 12.80 2.29 15.37
N ALA A 52 12.95 1.77 14.15
CA ALA A 52 12.30 2.33 12.97
C ALA A 52 10.76 2.29 13.05
N ILE A 53 10.20 1.17 13.56
CA ILE A 53 8.75 1.04 13.79
C ILE A 53 8.27 2.06 14.84
N ALA A 54 9.01 2.19 15.96
CA ALA A 54 8.66 3.16 16.99
C ALA A 54 8.61 4.59 16.45
N VAL A 55 9.60 4.98 15.64
CA VAL A 55 9.62 6.28 14.94
C VAL A 55 8.42 6.40 13.98
N GLY A 56 8.10 5.36 13.21
CA GLY A 56 6.95 5.34 12.32
C GLY A 56 5.61 5.49 13.07
N VAL A 57 5.46 4.82 14.22
CA VAL A 57 4.28 4.98 15.09
C VAL A 57 4.18 6.42 15.61
N VAL A 58 5.29 7.01 16.05
CA VAL A 58 5.32 8.42 16.49
C VAL A 58 4.93 9.34 15.33
N ALA A 59 5.41 9.09 14.11
CA ALA A 59 5.01 9.87 12.93
C ALA A 59 3.48 9.84 12.71
N VAL A 60 2.89 8.65 12.79
CA VAL A 60 1.43 8.49 12.66
C VAL A 60 0.67 9.21 13.77
N LEU A 61 1.12 9.10 15.02
CA LEU A 61 0.48 9.78 16.16
C LEU A 61 0.54 11.30 15.99
N VAL A 62 1.70 11.84 15.63
CA VAL A 62 1.89 13.27 15.38
C VAL A 62 0.92 13.72 14.29
N MET A 63 0.89 13.03 13.15
CA MET A 63 -0.03 13.39 12.07
C MET A 63 -1.50 13.28 12.49
N SER A 64 -1.90 12.23 13.23
CA SER A 64 -3.28 12.02 13.69
C SER A 64 -3.74 13.12 14.65
N VAL A 65 -2.87 13.59 15.55
CA VAL A 65 -3.17 14.70 16.46
C VAL A 65 -3.46 15.99 15.69
N PHE A 66 -2.69 16.29 14.65
CA PHE A 66 -2.93 17.46 13.80
C PHE A 66 -4.23 17.38 12.99
N TYR A 67 -4.72 16.18 12.71
CA TYR A 67 -6.04 16.00 12.07
C TYR A 67 -7.23 16.23 13.00
N GLY A 68 -7.04 16.18 14.31
CA GLY A 68 -8.08 16.43 15.31
C GLY A 68 -9.19 15.38 15.39
N SER A 69 -9.09 14.27 14.65
CA SER A 69 -10.07 13.17 14.63
C SER A 69 -9.40 11.82 14.36
N VAL A 70 -10.07 10.74 14.74
CA VAL A 70 -9.58 9.38 14.43
C VAL A 70 -9.71 9.15 12.92
N PRO A 71 -8.61 8.87 12.22
CA PRO A 71 -8.61 8.74 10.76
C PRO A 71 -9.10 7.33 10.33
N TRP A 72 -10.41 7.08 10.40
CA TRP A 72 -10.99 5.76 10.11
C TRP A 72 -10.72 5.27 8.70
N LEU A 73 -10.74 6.16 7.70
CA LEU A 73 -10.41 5.81 6.31
C LEU A 73 -8.94 5.38 6.19
N SER A 74 -8.04 6.11 6.86
CA SER A 74 -6.61 5.74 6.89
C SER A 74 -6.38 4.37 7.51
N LEU A 75 -7.02 4.10 8.64
CA LEU A 75 -6.95 2.80 9.32
C LEU A 75 -7.54 1.70 8.44
N GLY A 76 -8.71 1.93 7.85
CA GLY A 76 -9.34 0.98 6.92
C GLY A 76 -8.44 0.64 5.75
N LEU A 77 -7.81 1.63 5.13
CA LEU A 77 -6.84 1.44 4.04
C LEU A 77 -5.62 0.64 4.50
N ALA A 78 -5.02 1.03 5.63
CA ALA A 78 -3.82 0.38 6.14
C ALA A 78 -4.08 -1.08 6.53
N PHE A 79 -5.16 -1.36 7.26
CA PHE A 79 -5.50 -2.72 7.67
C PHE A 79 -5.90 -3.60 6.49
N SER A 80 -6.74 -3.11 5.57
CA SER A 80 -7.16 -3.91 4.40
C SER A 80 -5.98 -4.31 3.53
N PHE A 81 -5.02 -3.40 3.30
CA PHE A 81 -3.82 -3.71 2.54
C PHE A 81 -2.80 -4.55 3.33
N GLY A 82 -2.65 -4.31 4.63
CA GLY A 82 -1.81 -5.13 5.51
C GLY A 82 -2.29 -6.59 5.57
N PHE A 83 -3.60 -6.82 5.74
CA PHE A 83 -4.18 -8.16 5.66
C PHE A 83 -4.07 -8.78 4.27
N TYR A 84 -4.17 -7.99 3.21
CA TYR A 84 -3.90 -8.46 1.85
C TYR A 84 -2.47 -9.00 1.74
N GLY A 85 -1.49 -8.27 2.23
CA GLY A 85 -0.09 -8.70 2.29
C GLY A 85 0.09 -10.01 3.08
N LEU A 86 -0.56 -10.12 4.25
CA LEU A 86 -0.54 -11.33 5.07
C LEU A 86 -1.11 -12.55 4.32
N VAL A 87 -2.25 -12.39 3.65
CA VAL A 87 -2.85 -13.45 2.83
C VAL A 87 -1.93 -13.84 1.68
N LYS A 88 -1.34 -12.86 0.97
CA LYS A 88 -0.37 -13.14 -0.10
C LYS A 88 0.87 -13.87 0.40
N SER A 89 1.40 -13.50 1.56
CA SER A 89 2.52 -14.20 2.17
C SER A 89 2.19 -15.67 2.47
N ARG A 90 1.02 -15.95 3.05
CA ARG A 90 0.59 -17.33 3.35
C ARG A 90 0.25 -18.15 2.11
N LEU A 91 -0.43 -17.57 1.14
CA LEU A 91 -0.79 -18.27 -0.11
C LEU A 91 0.44 -18.51 -1.01
N GLY A 92 1.40 -17.60 -0.98
CA GLY A 92 2.59 -17.64 -1.81
C GLY A 92 3.50 -18.87 -1.58
N SER A 93 3.37 -19.53 -0.42
CA SER A 93 4.02 -20.81 -0.15
C SER A 93 3.43 -21.98 -0.96
N ARG A 94 2.20 -21.84 -1.47
CA ARG A 94 1.47 -22.90 -2.18
C ARG A 94 1.17 -22.57 -3.64
N TYR A 95 0.95 -21.29 -3.95
CA TYR A 95 0.49 -20.86 -5.28
C TYR A 95 1.33 -19.69 -5.82
N PRO A 96 1.68 -19.69 -7.12
CA PRO A 96 2.34 -18.55 -7.77
C PRO A 96 1.51 -17.26 -7.65
N ALA A 97 2.18 -16.11 -7.59
CA ALA A 97 1.53 -14.81 -7.49
C ALA A 97 0.52 -14.54 -8.64
N LEU A 98 0.84 -15.00 -9.85
CA LEU A 98 -0.06 -14.90 -11.00
C LEU A 98 -1.37 -15.66 -10.78
N VAL A 99 -1.31 -16.87 -10.26
CA VAL A 99 -2.50 -17.71 -10.01
C VAL A 99 -3.39 -17.06 -8.94
N THR A 100 -2.78 -16.58 -7.86
CA THR A 100 -3.54 -15.92 -6.80
C THR A 100 -4.17 -14.61 -7.26
N LEU A 101 -3.49 -13.82 -8.10
CA LEU A 101 -4.05 -12.60 -8.65
C LEU A 101 -5.17 -12.89 -9.66
N ALA A 102 -4.98 -13.87 -10.55
CA ALA A 102 -6.01 -14.29 -11.49
C ALA A 102 -7.28 -14.77 -10.77
N ALA A 103 -7.15 -15.58 -9.71
CA ALA A 103 -8.28 -16.02 -8.91
C ALA A 103 -9.01 -14.85 -8.26
N GLU A 104 -8.29 -13.88 -7.67
CA GLU A 104 -8.87 -12.68 -7.09
C GLU A 104 -9.65 -11.86 -8.13
N THR A 105 -9.05 -11.64 -9.30
CA THR A 105 -9.68 -10.89 -10.39
C THR A 105 -10.96 -11.60 -10.87
N THR A 106 -10.90 -12.91 -11.09
CA THR A 106 -12.06 -13.71 -11.51
C THR A 106 -13.19 -13.64 -10.48
N MET A 107 -12.87 -13.70 -9.19
CA MET A 107 -13.87 -13.60 -8.12
C MET A 107 -14.56 -12.22 -8.05
N ILE A 108 -13.88 -11.15 -8.44
CA ILE A 108 -14.42 -9.78 -8.41
C ILE A 108 -15.15 -9.46 -9.73
N THR A 109 -14.80 -10.11 -10.83
CA THR A 109 -15.37 -9.83 -12.17
C THR A 109 -16.90 -9.80 -12.20
N PRO A 110 -17.65 -10.74 -11.58
CA PRO A 110 -19.12 -10.66 -11.61
C PRO A 110 -19.65 -9.38 -10.97
N LEU A 111 -19.07 -8.98 -9.82
CA LEU A 111 -19.46 -7.73 -9.13
C LEU A 111 -19.10 -6.50 -9.98
N ALA A 112 -17.95 -6.49 -10.61
CA ALA A 112 -17.52 -5.42 -11.50
C ALA A 112 -18.44 -5.31 -12.72
N LEU A 113 -18.85 -6.44 -13.32
CA LEU A 113 -19.79 -6.46 -14.43
C LEU A 113 -21.17 -5.89 -14.04
N VAL A 114 -21.67 -6.25 -12.85
CA VAL A 114 -22.91 -5.68 -12.32
C VAL A 114 -22.77 -4.16 -12.14
N ALA A 115 -21.67 -3.69 -11.56
CA ALA A 115 -21.42 -2.27 -11.37
C ALA A 115 -21.38 -1.53 -12.72
N VAL A 116 -20.67 -2.07 -13.71
CA VAL A 116 -20.62 -1.50 -15.08
C VAL A 116 -22.01 -1.50 -15.73
N ALA A 117 -22.81 -2.56 -15.58
CA ALA A 117 -24.15 -2.60 -16.11
C ALA A 117 -25.07 -1.52 -15.49
N VAL A 118 -25.00 -1.35 -14.15
CA VAL A 118 -25.75 -0.30 -13.44
C VAL A 118 -25.35 1.10 -13.92
N LEU A 119 -24.06 1.38 -14.01
CA LEU A 119 -23.55 2.65 -14.52
C LEU A 119 -23.94 2.89 -15.99
N GLY A 120 -24.00 1.80 -16.78
CA GLY A 120 -24.47 1.86 -18.18
C GLY A 120 -25.92 2.28 -18.30
N VAL A 121 -26.79 1.68 -17.47
CA VAL A 121 -28.23 2.07 -17.44
C VAL A 121 -28.40 3.52 -16.98
N GLN A 122 -27.54 4.01 -16.10
CA GLN A 122 -27.55 5.41 -15.62
C GLN A 122 -26.91 6.40 -16.61
N GLY A 123 -26.36 5.92 -17.74
CA GLY A 123 -25.68 6.78 -18.72
C GLY A 123 -24.35 7.37 -18.23
N GLN A 124 -23.76 6.78 -17.19
CA GLN A 124 -22.53 7.28 -16.56
C GLN A 124 -21.25 6.64 -17.13
N ILE A 125 -21.36 5.75 -18.11
CA ILE A 125 -20.19 5.14 -18.74
C ILE A 125 -19.59 6.10 -19.75
N THR A 126 -18.34 6.50 -19.49
CA THR A 126 -17.54 7.36 -20.38
C THR A 126 -16.57 6.59 -21.27
N LEU A 127 -16.59 5.25 -21.20
CA LEU A 127 -15.59 4.37 -21.82
C LEU A 127 -15.38 4.62 -23.33
N VAL A 128 -16.45 4.96 -24.04
CA VAL A 128 -16.45 5.16 -25.51
C VAL A 128 -16.82 6.59 -25.89
N SER A 129 -17.50 7.34 -25.01
CA SER A 129 -18.03 8.68 -25.32
C SER A 129 -16.96 9.77 -25.38
N GLU A 130 -15.84 9.58 -24.71
CA GLU A 130 -14.77 10.59 -24.54
C GLU A 130 -13.59 10.41 -25.52
N GLY A 131 -13.77 9.54 -26.52
CA GLY A 131 -12.79 9.32 -27.58
C GLY A 131 -11.68 8.30 -27.26
N ALA A 132 -10.86 8.00 -28.28
CA ALA A 132 -9.87 6.91 -28.22
C ALA A 132 -8.79 7.10 -27.13
N GLY A 133 -8.40 8.34 -26.86
CA GLY A 133 -7.42 8.63 -25.80
C GLY A 133 -7.91 8.24 -24.41
N HIS A 134 -9.16 8.59 -24.08
CA HIS A 134 -9.79 8.21 -22.82
C HIS A 134 -9.96 6.69 -22.70
N PHE A 135 -10.39 6.03 -23.78
CA PHE A 135 -10.49 4.57 -23.83
C PHE A 135 -9.13 3.89 -23.53
N LEU A 136 -8.05 4.37 -24.18
CA LEU A 136 -6.70 3.82 -23.95
C LEU A 136 -6.21 4.07 -22.54
N LEU A 137 -6.50 5.23 -21.94
CA LEU A 137 -6.18 5.51 -20.53
C LEU A 137 -6.88 4.54 -19.59
N LEU A 138 -8.18 4.31 -19.76
CA LEU A 138 -8.93 3.37 -18.94
C LEU A 138 -8.43 1.93 -19.13
N LEU A 139 -8.12 1.52 -20.35
CA LEU A 139 -7.56 0.21 -20.64
C LEU A 139 -6.18 0.02 -19.99
N SER A 140 -5.34 1.06 -20.05
CA SER A 140 -3.99 1.04 -19.44
C SER A 140 -4.04 0.93 -17.91
N ALA A 141 -5.08 1.44 -17.25
CA ALA A 141 -5.26 1.37 -15.81
C ALA A 141 -5.24 -0.08 -15.29
N GLY A 142 -5.78 -1.02 -16.04
CA GLY A 142 -5.72 -2.45 -15.71
C GLY A 142 -4.29 -2.97 -15.63
N VAL A 143 -3.46 -2.65 -16.62
CA VAL A 143 -2.04 -3.07 -16.67
C VAL A 143 -1.22 -2.38 -15.59
N ILE A 144 -1.39 -1.04 -15.46
CA ILE A 144 -0.69 -0.20 -14.47
C ILE A 144 -0.98 -0.70 -13.05
N THR A 145 -2.13 -1.31 -12.82
CA THR A 145 -2.51 -1.88 -11.53
C THR A 145 -2.05 -3.32 -11.36
N ALA A 146 -2.26 -4.17 -12.37
CA ALA A 146 -1.97 -5.60 -12.28
C ALA A 146 -0.48 -5.87 -12.09
N VAL A 147 0.39 -5.12 -12.78
CA VAL A 147 1.86 -5.31 -12.69
C VAL A 147 2.38 -5.07 -11.27
N PRO A 148 2.12 -3.93 -10.60
CA PRO A 148 2.54 -3.72 -9.22
C PRO A 148 1.96 -4.75 -8.25
N LEU A 149 0.69 -5.15 -8.41
CA LEU A 149 0.07 -6.17 -7.56
C LEU A 149 0.71 -7.54 -7.72
N LEU A 150 1.09 -7.93 -8.95
CA LEU A 150 1.87 -9.15 -9.20
C LEU A 150 3.23 -9.10 -8.52
N LEU A 151 3.95 -7.99 -8.69
CA LEU A 151 5.27 -7.80 -8.07
C LEU A 151 5.17 -7.82 -6.55
N PHE A 152 4.18 -7.14 -5.99
CA PHE A 152 3.89 -7.16 -4.55
C PHE A 152 3.58 -8.58 -4.06
N GLY A 153 2.70 -9.32 -4.74
CA GLY A 153 2.36 -10.70 -4.39
C GLY A 153 3.57 -11.62 -4.48
N ALA A 154 4.42 -11.44 -5.50
CA ALA A 154 5.66 -12.19 -5.65
C ALA A 154 6.69 -11.84 -4.55
N ALA A 155 6.79 -10.60 -4.12
CA ALA A 155 7.62 -10.17 -3.01
C ALA A 155 7.12 -10.75 -1.68
N ALA A 156 5.82 -10.60 -1.38
CA ALA A 156 5.19 -11.10 -0.15
C ALA A 156 5.27 -12.64 -0.01
N SER A 157 5.37 -13.36 -1.13
CA SER A 157 5.55 -14.82 -1.12
C SER A 157 7.00 -15.29 -0.90
N ARG A 158 7.98 -14.40 -1.03
CA ARG A 158 9.42 -14.75 -0.99
C ARG A 158 10.19 -14.09 0.13
N LEU A 159 9.68 -12.99 0.65
CA LEU A 159 10.31 -12.19 1.69
C LEU A 159 9.46 -12.21 2.96
N PRO A 160 10.08 -12.03 4.13
CA PRO A 160 9.33 -11.76 5.36
C PRO A 160 8.37 -10.58 5.16
N LEU A 161 7.17 -10.67 5.72
CA LEU A 161 6.14 -9.62 5.57
C LEU A 161 6.61 -8.29 6.19
N SER A 162 7.38 -8.37 7.28
CA SER A 162 8.06 -7.22 7.86
C SER A 162 9.01 -6.52 6.88
N THR A 163 9.78 -7.29 6.10
CA THR A 163 10.67 -6.73 5.05
C THR A 163 9.86 -6.05 3.94
N VAL A 164 8.77 -6.67 3.50
CA VAL A 164 7.87 -6.08 2.50
C VAL A 164 7.27 -4.77 3.02
N GLY A 165 6.81 -4.74 4.28
CA GLY A 165 6.32 -3.53 4.94
C GLY A 165 7.38 -2.43 5.00
N MET A 166 8.62 -2.77 5.32
CA MET A 166 9.73 -1.79 5.35
C MET A 166 9.99 -1.16 3.98
N ILE A 167 9.96 -1.94 2.90
CA ILE A 167 10.15 -1.45 1.53
C ILE A 167 9.02 -0.48 1.14
N GLN A 168 7.81 -0.66 1.64
CA GLN A 168 6.68 0.21 1.35
C GLN A 168 6.87 1.66 1.82
N TYR A 169 7.79 1.94 2.75
CA TYR A 169 8.13 3.33 3.12
C TYR A 169 8.73 4.14 1.96
N VAL A 170 9.16 3.49 0.87
CA VAL A 170 9.57 4.19 -0.36
C VAL A 170 8.41 4.95 -1.01
N ALA A 171 7.16 4.46 -0.88
CA ALA A 171 6.00 5.08 -1.48
C ALA A 171 5.71 6.51 -0.93
N PRO A 172 5.70 6.76 0.39
CA PRO A 172 5.60 8.11 0.93
C PRO A 172 6.70 9.06 0.44
N ILE A 173 7.92 8.57 0.26
CA ILE A 173 9.02 9.39 -0.29
C ILE A 173 8.73 9.79 -1.73
N GLY A 174 8.30 8.83 -2.56
CA GLY A 174 7.90 9.11 -3.93
C GLY A 174 6.75 10.11 -4.01
N GLN A 175 5.73 9.97 -3.16
CA GLN A 175 4.61 10.91 -3.06
C GLN A 175 5.06 12.32 -2.65
N PHE A 176 5.98 12.42 -1.69
CA PHE A 176 6.56 13.70 -1.29
C PHE A 176 7.25 14.41 -2.48
N ILE A 177 8.09 13.68 -3.21
CA ILE A 177 8.80 14.23 -4.38
C ILE A 177 7.80 14.69 -5.45
N LEU A 178 6.77 13.89 -5.74
CA LEU A 178 5.74 14.26 -6.71
C LEU A 178 4.96 15.50 -6.26
N ALA A 179 4.51 15.56 -4.99
CA ALA A 179 3.76 16.67 -4.46
C ALA A 179 4.56 17.99 -4.50
N THR A 180 5.82 17.93 -4.09
CA THR A 180 6.66 19.14 -3.97
C THR A 180 7.30 19.55 -5.30
N ALA A 181 7.88 18.61 -6.05
CA ALA A 181 8.66 18.93 -7.24
C ALA A 181 7.81 19.02 -8.52
N LEU A 182 6.70 18.26 -8.61
CA LEU A 182 5.86 18.24 -9.81
C LEU A 182 4.58 19.07 -9.63
N PHE A 183 3.89 18.90 -8.51
CA PHE A 183 2.62 19.60 -8.27
C PHE A 183 2.78 20.92 -7.52
N HIS A 184 3.98 21.25 -7.03
CA HIS A 184 4.28 22.46 -6.27
C HIS A 184 3.28 22.73 -5.13
N GLU A 185 2.78 21.63 -4.49
CA GLU A 185 1.83 21.73 -3.39
C GLU A 185 2.46 22.43 -2.19
N ALA A 186 1.73 23.36 -1.59
CA ALA A 186 2.13 23.97 -0.33
C ALA A 186 2.18 22.92 0.77
N MET A 187 3.32 22.86 1.46
CA MET A 187 3.56 21.87 2.52
C MET A 187 3.38 22.55 3.90
N PRO A 188 2.25 22.34 4.58
CA PRO A 188 2.06 22.86 5.93
C PRO A 188 3.04 22.19 6.91
N PRO A 189 3.42 22.89 8.00
CA PRO A 189 4.43 22.43 8.97
C PRO A 189 4.15 21.01 9.52
N GLU A 190 2.89 20.65 9.67
CA GLU A 190 2.43 19.36 10.18
C GLU A 190 2.86 18.20 9.27
N ARG A 191 2.77 18.41 7.95
CA ARG A 191 3.22 17.42 6.96
C ARG A 191 4.74 17.25 6.99
N TRP A 192 5.50 18.37 7.14
CA TRP A 192 6.94 18.30 7.27
C TRP A 192 7.38 17.45 8.46
N ALA A 193 6.73 17.64 9.63
CA ALA A 193 7.05 16.83 10.81
C ALA A 193 6.84 15.33 10.57
N GLY A 194 5.73 14.95 9.92
CA GLY A 194 5.45 13.56 9.55
C GLY A 194 6.49 12.99 8.58
N PHE A 195 6.81 13.73 7.51
CA PHE A 195 7.79 13.27 6.51
C PHE A 195 9.19 13.11 7.08
N VAL A 196 9.66 14.05 7.90
CA VAL A 196 10.97 13.96 8.56
C VAL A 196 11.06 12.69 9.43
N LEU A 197 10.03 12.41 10.22
CA LEU A 197 9.99 11.18 11.03
C LEU A 197 10.01 9.92 10.15
N VAL A 198 9.24 9.89 9.04
CA VAL A 198 9.27 8.76 8.11
C VAL A 198 10.66 8.59 7.49
N TRP A 199 11.32 9.68 7.10
CA TRP A 199 12.69 9.61 6.57
C TRP A 199 13.69 9.07 7.59
N ILE A 200 13.56 9.47 8.86
CA ILE A 200 14.37 8.88 9.95
C ILE A 200 14.12 7.37 10.04
N ALA A 201 12.85 6.94 10.01
CA ALA A 201 12.52 5.51 10.02
C ALA A 201 13.15 4.77 8.82
N VAL A 202 13.06 5.33 7.61
CA VAL A 202 13.67 4.74 6.41
C VAL A 202 15.19 4.67 6.53
N VAL A 203 15.84 5.72 7.01
CA VAL A 203 17.30 5.72 7.24
C VAL A 203 17.71 4.61 8.22
N LEU A 204 16.97 4.44 9.34
CA LEU A 204 17.21 3.35 10.28
C LEU A 204 17.08 1.98 9.61
N LEU A 205 16.10 1.77 8.74
CA LEU A 205 15.92 0.52 8.01
C LEU A 205 17.03 0.27 6.99
N VAL A 206 17.44 1.30 6.26
CA VAL A 206 18.58 1.19 5.32
C VAL A 206 19.85 0.86 6.07
N LEU A 207 20.12 1.51 7.21
CA LEU A 207 21.26 1.20 8.05
C LEU A 207 21.22 -0.24 8.59
N ASP A 208 20.03 -0.73 8.98
CA ASP A 208 19.87 -2.13 9.39
C ASP A 208 20.16 -3.09 8.22
N ALA A 209 19.63 -2.80 7.04
CA ALA A 209 19.84 -3.63 5.84
C ALA A 209 21.32 -3.70 5.43
N VAL A 210 22.05 -2.58 5.52
CA VAL A 210 23.48 -2.52 5.20
C VAL A 210 24.32 -3.25 6.23
N ARG A 211 23.97 -3.15 7.53
CA ARG A 211 24.67 -3.80 8.64
C ARG A 211 24.32 -5.29 8.80
N ALA A 212 23.23 -5.73 8.15
CA ALA A 212 22.81 -7.12 8.23
C ALA A 212 23.88 -8.06 7.68
N PRO A 213 24.33 -9.10 8.43
CA PRO A 213 25.18 -10.13 7.86
C PRO A 213 24.46 -10.75 6.67
N ARG A 214 25.13 -10.84 5.52
CA ARG A 214 24.59 -11.56 4.37
C ARG A 214 24.36 -13.00 4.79
N ALA A 215 23.10 -13.46 4.81
CA ALA A 215 22.80 -14.84 5.07
C ALA A 215 23.56 -15.72 4.07
N PRO A 216 24.23 -16.83 4.52
CA PRO A 216 24.87 -17.76 3.60
C PRO A 216 23.82 -18.24 2.60
N ARG A 217 24.13 -18.17 1.30
CA ARG A 217 23.29 -18.75 0.28
C ARG A 217 23.28 -20.25 0.50
N LEU A 218 22.18 -20.78 1.05
CA LEU A 218 22.00 -22.24 1.09
C LEU A 218 22.02 -22.75 -0.34
N PRO A 219 22.75 -23.84 -0.64
CA PRO A 219 22.74 -24.45 -1.96
C PRO A 219 21.31 -24.87 -2.28
N ARG A 220 20.84 -24.53 -3.47
CA ARG A 220 19.53 -24.96 -4.01
C ARG A 220 19.58 -26.49 -4.08
N ARG A 221 18.75 -27.16 -3.31
CA ARG A 221 18.42 -28.58 -3.53
C ARG A 221 17.27 -28.64 -4.52
#